data_1baad0f7c7f2829095457cf926929ae9
#
_entry.id   1baad0f7c7f2829095457cf926929ae9
#
_cell.length_a   1.000
_cell.length_b   1.000
_cell.length_c   1.000
_cell.angle_alpha   90.00
_cell.angle_beta   90.00
_cell.angle_gamma   90.00
#
_symmetry.space_group_name_H-M   'P 1'
#
loop_
_entity.id
_entity.type
_entity.pdbx_description
1 polymer ?
#
loop_
_entity_poly.entity_id
_entity_poly.type
_entity_poly.pdbx_seq_one_letter_code
_entity_poly.pdbx_strand_id
1 'polypeptide(L)'
;MKTYTFELNISEDILLFVPNSFTPNGDEFNQVWGVQISGKAVNHYSLTVYNRWGEVIWVSYDPEVSWDGTYNGEVVQDGTYSWKIELATGVNADRKIYTGNVNVIR
;
A
#
# COMPACT_ATOMS: atom_id res chain seq x y z
N MET A 1 -0.65 -8.80 18.74
CA MET A 1 -0.20 -9.61 17.63
C MET A 1 -0.35 -8.85 16.35
N LYS A 2 0.62 -8.92 15.56
CA LYS A 2 0.54 -8.16 14.37
C LYS A 2 -0.36 -8.81 13.37
N THR A 3 -1.00 -8.00 12.62
CA THR A 3 -2.01 -8.45 11.72
C THR A 3 -1.68 -7.98 10.34
N TYR A 4 -0.50 -8.27 9.91
CA TYR A 4 -0.16 -7.89 8.57
C TYR A 4 0.69 -8.95 7.96
N THR A 5 0.55 -9.07 6.70
CA THR A 5 1.40 -9.84 5.87
C THR A 5 2.41 -8.91 5.30
N PHE A 6 3.54 -9.37 5.10
CA PHE A 6 4.46 -8.59 4.34
C PHE A 6 5.03 -9.45 3.29
N GLU A 7 5.31 -8.83 2.20
CA GLU A 7 5.95 -9.47 1.12
C GLU A 7 7.40 -9.08 1.26
N LEU A 8 8.23 -10.01 1.54
CA LEU A 8 9.61 -9.73 1.69
C LEU A 8 10.24 -9.90 0.35
N ASN A 9 10.29 -8.84 -0.38
CA ASN A 9 10.89 -8.87 -1.67
C ASN A 9 12.22 -8.23 -1.60
N ILE A 10 13.23 -9.01 -1.84
CA ILE A 10 14.55 -8.48 -1.81
C ILE A 10 15.00 -8.40 -3.22
N SER A 11 14.98 -7.23 -3.71
CA SER A 11 15.49 -6.97 -5.01
C SER A 11 16.66 -6.09 -4.78
N GLU A 12 17.81 -6.66 -4.72
CA GLU A 12 18.98 -5.92 -4.43
C GLU A 12 18.90 -5.43 -3.01
N ASP A 13 18.62 -4.18 -2.81
CA ASP A 13 18.66 -3.59 -1.50
C ASP A 13 17.34 -3.06 -1.01
N ILE A 14 16.25 -3.56 -1.53
CA ILE A 14 14.94 -3.03 -1.19
C ILE A 14 14.18 -4.01 -0.33
N LEU A 15 13.62 -3.50 0.75
CA LEU A 15 12.77 -4.24 1.63
C LEU A 15 11.42 -3.54 1.67
N LEU A 16 10.38 -4.30 1.42
CA LEU A 16 9.04 -3.76 1.30
C LEU A 16 8.16 -4.38 2.36
N PHE A 17 7.51 -3.53 3.16
CA PHE A 17 6.54 -3.98 4.14
C PHE A 17 5.18 -3.42 3.79
N VAL A 18 4.20 -4.30 3.66
CA VAL A 18 2.85 -3.90 3.32
C VAL A 18 1.88 -4.57 4.29
N PRO A 19 1.26 -3.83 5.19
CA PRO A 19 0.28 -4.43 6.10
C PRO A 19 -0.89 -5.00 5.33
N ASN A 20 -1.50 -6.05 5.84
CA ASN A 20 -2.61 -6.68 5.14
C ASN A 20 -3.98 -6.28 5.68
N SER A 21 -4.02 -5.38 6.65
CA SER A 21 -5.31 -4.90 7.16
C SER A 21 -5.13 -3.61 7.92
N PHE A 22 -6.20 -2.85 8.04
CA PHE A 22 -6.21 -1.67 8.90
C PHE A 22 -7.67 -1.34 9.23
N THR A 23 -7.85 -0.49 10.23
CA THR A 23 -9.17 -0.22 10.78
C THR A 23 -9.39 1.29 10.87
N PRO A 24 -9.95 1.90 9.82
CA PRO A 24 -10.16 3.35 9.81
C PRO A 24 -11.48 3.72 10.48
N ASN A 25 -11.58 3.49 11.78
CA ASN A 25 -12.84 3.70 12.47
C ASN A 25 -12.79 4.81 13.53
N GLY A 26 -11.74 5.62 13.51
CA GLY A 26 -11.60 6.68 14.48
C GLY A 26 -10.89 6.26 15.76
N ASP A 27 -10.49 5.04 15.83
CA ASP A 27 -9.72 4.52 16.92
C ASP A 27 -8.31 5.08 16.85
N GLU A 28 -7.51 4.85 17.88
CA GLU A 28 -6.13 5.34 17.87
C GLU A 28 -5.19 4.51 17.04
N PHE A 29 -5.56 3.31 16.69
CA PHE A 29 -4.63 2.38 16.08
C PHE A 29 -5.08 1.99 14.69
N ASN A 30 -4.11 1.78 13.82
CA ASN A 30 -4.36 1.25 12.48
C ASN A 30 -5.36 2.09 11.69
N GLN A 31 -5.22 3.42 11.81
CA GLN A 31 -6.13 4.33 11.13
C GLN A 31 -5.81 4.51 9.67
N VAL A 32 -4.58 4.25 9.30
CA VAL A 32 -4.16 4.46 7.93
C VAL A 32 -3.38 3.24 7.47
N TRP A 33 -3.30 3.10 6.18
CA TRP A 33 -2.59 2.00 5.56
C TRP A 33 -1.59 2.55 4.58
N GLY A 34 -0.38 2.06 4.66
CA GLY A 34 0.67 2.52 3.77
C GLY A 34 1.78 1.51 3.70
N VAL A 35 2.73 1.79 2.84
CA VAL A 35 3.83 0.91 2.55
C VAL A 35 5.07 1.48 3.18
N GLN A 36 5.88 0.61 3.75
CA GLN A 36 7.19 1.01 4.24
C GLN A 36 8.24 0.43 3.34
N ILE A 37 9.13 1.29 2.89
CA ILE A 37 10.19 0.90 1.98
C ILE A 37 11.50 1.23 2.65
N SER A 38 12.38 0.25 2.67
CA SER A 38 13.67 0.40 3.30
C SER A 38 14.72 -0.03 2.31
N GLY A 39 15.86 0.64 2.29
CA GLY A 39 16.96 0.26 1.44
C GLY A 39 17.31 1.34 0.46
N LYS A 40 17.55 0.95 -0.77
CA LYS A 40 18.02 1.86 -1.78
C LYS A 40 16.98 2.90 -2.13
N ALA A 41 17.42 4.05 -2.58
CA ALA A 41 16.50 5.10 -2.95
C ALA A 41 15.63 4.68 -4.12
N VAL A 42 14.37 5.07 -4.06
CA VAL A 42 13.40 4.75 -5.07
C VAL A 42 13.27 5.93 -6.01
N ASN A 43 13.47 5.69 -7.30
CA ASN A 43 13.41 6.75 -8.30
C ASN A 43 12.02 6.99 -8.81
N HIS A 44 11.17 5.99 -8.71
CA HIS A 44 9.84 6.04 -9.26
C HIS A 44 8.96 5.23 -8.35
N TYR A 45 7.78 5.74 -8.04
CA TYR A 45 6.91 5.05 -7.11
C TYR A 45 5.46 5.37 -7.42
N SER A 46 4.61 4.35 -7.42
CA SER A 46 3.19 4.58 -7.41
C SER A 46 2.53 3.45 -6.64
N LEU A 47 1.51 3.80 -5.90
CA LEU A 47 0.70 2.84 -5.16
C LEU A 47 -0.74 3.10 -5.51
N THR A 48 -1.42 2.06 -5.98
CA THR A 48 -2.80 2.16 -6.42
C THR A 48 -3.63 1.17 -5.63
N VAL A 49 -4.79 1.62 -5.15
CA VAL A 49 -5.73 0.75 -4.46
C VAL A 49 -6.99 0.63 -5.31
N TYR A 50 -7.47 -0.59 -5.43
CA TYR A 50 -8.64 -0.91 -6.25
C TYR A 50 -9.70 -1.54 -5.38
N ASN A 51 -10.96 -1.28 -5.73
CA ASN A 51 -12.06 -1.98 -5.07
C ASN A 51 -12.23 -3.36 -5.73
N ARG A 52 -13.25 -4.09 -5.29
CA ARG A 52 -13.45 -5.46 -5.76
C ARG A 52 -13.83 -5.53 -7.24
N TRP A 53 -14.27 -4.43 -7.80
CA TRP A 53 -14.61 -4.40 -9.22
C TRP A 53 -13.46 -3.90 -10.08
N GLY A 54 -12.32 -3.68 -9.48
CA GLY A 54 -11.16 -3.23 -10.24
C GLY A 54 -11.11 -1.75 -10.48
N GLU A 55 -11.96 -0.99 -9.83
CA GLU A 55 -11.92 0.46 -9.99
C GLU A 55 -10.86 1.04 -9.09
N VAL A 56 -10.12 2.01 -9.60
CA VAL A 56 -9.10 2.71 -8.83
C VAL A 56 -9.82 3.64 -7.85
N ILE A 57 -9.54 3.47 -6.57
CA ILE A 57 -10.14 4.32 -5.56
C ILE A 57 -9.13 5.19 -4.85
N TRP A 58 -7.84 4.93 -5.01
CA TRP A 58 -6.83 5.75 -4.36
C TRP A 58 -5.49 5.52 -5.05
N VAL A 59 -4.74 6.60 -5.23
CA VAL A 59 -3.42 6.53 -5.85
C VAL A 59 -2.50 7.47 -5.10
N SER A 60 -1.28 7.05 -4.90
CA SER A 60 -0.26 7.90 -4.35
C SER A 60 1.04 7.69 -5.11
N TYR A 61 1.78 8.77 -5.27
CA TYR A 61 3.10 8.71 -5.89
C TYR A 61 4.19 9.01 -4.88
N ASP A 62 3.82 9.05 -3.61
CA ASP A 62 4.74 9.40 -2.54
C ASP A 62 4.66 8.30 -1.48
N PRO A 63 5.76 7.56 -1.23
CA PRO A 63 5.70 6.47 -0.25
C PRO A 63 5.40 6.93 1.17
N GLU A 64 5.53 8.22 1.43
CA GLU A 64 5.24 8.75 2.76
C GLU A 64 3.77 9.01 2.98
N VAL A 65 2.96 8.90 1.95
CA VAL A 65 1.53 9.18 2.03
C VAL A 65 0.78 7.88 2.19
N SER A 66 -0.08 7.82 3.20
CA SER A 66 -0.86 6.64 3.52
C SER A 66 -2.31 6.86 3.19
N TRP A 67 -3.01 5.76 2.95
CA TRP A 67 -4.44 5.79 2.64
C TRP A 67 -5.22 5.71 3.93
N ASP A 68 -6.19 6.57 4.08
CA ASP A 68 -6.99 6.61 5.29
C ASP A 68 -8.31 5.85 5.14
N GLY A 69 -8.48 5.11 4.06
CA GLY A 69 -9.67 4.31 3.90
C GLY A 69 -10.87 5.06 3.37
N THR A 70 -10.66 6.26 2.81
CA THR A 70 -11.78 7.02 2.28
C THR A 70 -11.74 7.07 0.76
N TYR A 71 -12.92 7.28 0.19
CA TYR A 71 -13.08 7.48 -1.23
C TYR A 71 -14.19 8.51 -1.38
N ASN A 72 -13.89 9.61 -2.02
CA ASN A 72 -14.84 10.71 -2.17
C ASN A 72 -15.31 11.24 -0.83
N GLY A 73 -14.43 11.22 0.16
CA GLY A 73 -14.72 11.80 1.46
C GLY A 73 -15.41 10.90 2.44
N GLU A 74 -15.68 9.67 2.06
CA GLU A 74 -16.37 8.73 2.94
C GLU A 74 -15.55 7.48 3.13
N VAL A 75 -15.66 6.89 4.31
CA VAL A 75 -14.95 5.65 4.60
C VAL A 75 -15.56 4.56 3.73
N VAL A 76 -14.70 3.78 3.11
CA VAL A 76 -15.16 2.71 2.23
C VAL A 76 -15.75 1.59 3.06
N GLN A 77 -16.49 0.72 2.41
CA GLN A 77 -17.04 -0.46 3.06
C GLN A 77 -15.93 -1.37 3.51
N ASP A 78 -16.14 -2.06 4.63
CA ASP A 78 -15.18 -3.05 5.04
C ASP A 78 -15.17 -4.19 4.03
N GLY A 79 -14.02 -4.77 3.86
CA GLY A 79 -13.84 -5.83 2.87
C GLY A 79 -12.41 -5.84 2.38
N THR A 80 -12.21 -6.57 1.32
CA THR A 80 -10.89 -6.77 0.75
C THR A 80 -10.70 -5.89 -0.46
N TYR A 81 -9.59 -5.16 -0.46
CA TYR A 81 -9.20 -4.29 -1.55
C TYR A 81 -7.88 -4.78 -2.08
N SER A 82 -7.62 -4.53 -3.34
CA SER A 82 -6.33 -4.93 -3.91
C SER A 82 -5.47 -3.71 -4.12
N TRP A 83 -4.17 -3.94 -4.16
CA TRP A 83 -3.23 -2.85 -4.36
C TRP A 83 -2.16 -3.28 -5.35
N LYS A 84 -1.56 -2.29 -5.97
CA LYS A 84 -0.44 -2.49 -6.87
C LYS A 84 0.60 -1.42 -6.60
N ILE A 85 1.85 -1.85 -6.47
CA ILE A 85 2.97 -0.95 -6.30
C ILE A 85 3.87 -1.10 -7.52
N GLU A 86 4.23 0.03 -8.09
CA GLU A 86 5.20 0.08 -9.16
C GLU A 86 6.33 0.96 -8.71
N LEU A 87 7.54 0.45 -8.78
CA LEU A 87 8.67 1.27 -8.37
C LEU A 87 9.89 0.94 -9.22
N ALA A 88 10.85 1.84 -9.20
CA ALA A 88 12.12 1.66 -9.87
C ALA A 88 13.20 2.22 -8.99
N THR A 89 14.38 1.61 -9.06
CA THR A 89 15.50 2.06 -8.25
C THR A 89 16.76 2.05 -9.11
N GLY A 90 17.72 2.80 -8.65
CA GLY A 90 19.04 2.78 -9.23
C GLY A 90 19.11 3.46 -10.57
N VAL A 91 20.25 3.32 -11.16
CA VAL A 91 20.56 4.04 -12.40
C VAL A 91 19.78 3.47 -13.56
N ASN A 92 19.64 2.16 -13.61
CA ASN A 92 18.97 1.54 -14.73
C ASN A 92 17.47 1.61 -14.67
N ALA A 93 16.94 1.95 -13.53
CA ALA A 93 15.51 2.19 -13.36
C ALA A 93 14.65 1.03 -13.82
N ASP A 94 15.06 -0.17 -13.50
CA ASP A 94 14.22 -1.33 -13.78
C ASP A 94 12.98 -1.26 -12.95
N ARG A 95 11.83 -1.38 -13.60
CA ARG A 95 10.57 -1.29 -12.90
C ARG A 95 10.19 -2.63 -12.31
N LYS A 96 9.72 -2.57 -11.07
CA LYS A 96 9.22 -3.75 -10.38
C LYS A 96 7.76 -3.50 -10.03
N ILE A 97 6.96 -4.54 -10.12
CA ILE A 97 5.53 -4.45 -9.81
C ILE A 97 5.22 -5.48 -8.76
N TYR A 98 4.56 -5.03 -7.70
CA TYR A 98 4.12 -5.89 -6.61
C TYR A 98 2.63 -5.70 -6.43
N THR A 99 1.92 -6.78 -6.14
CA THR A 99 0.48 -6.72 -5.93
C THR A 99 0.12 -7.50 -4.69
N GLY A 100 -1.04 -7.19 -4.15
CA GLY A 100 -1.54 -7.88 -2.98
C GLY A 100 -2.90 -7.37 -2.60
N ASN A 101 -3.32 -7.73 -1.39
CA ASN A 101 -4.63 -7.34 -0.89
C ASN A 101 -4.50 -6.68 0.46
N VAL A 102 -5.45 -5.81 0.77
CA VAL A 102 -5.55 -5.20 2.08
C VAL A 102 -7.00 -5.30 2.53
N ASN A 103 -7.19 -5.64 3.79
CA ASN A 103 -8.53 -5.76 4.36
C ASN A 103 -8.83 -4.51 5.17
N VAL A 104 -9.98 -3.90 4.86
CA VAL A 104 -10.47 -2.76 5.62
C VAL A 104 -11.47 -3.31 6.62
N ILE A 105 -11.22 -3.09 7.88
CA ILE A 105 -12.04 -3.59 8.97
C ILE A 105 -12.58 -2.40 9.74
N ARG A 106 -13.89 -2.32 9.87
CA ARG A 106 -14.51 -1.18 10.53
C ARG A 106 -15.14 -1.56 11.84
#